data_1fb6440221221202931f9997867ff07b
#
_entry.id   1fb6440221221202931f9997867ff07b
#
_cell.length_a   1.000
_cell.length_b   1.000
_cell.length_c   1.000
_cell.angle_alpha   90.00
_cell.angle_beta   90.00
_cell.angle_gamma   90.00
#
_symmetry.space_group_name_H-M   'P 1'
#
loop_
_entity.id
_entity.type
_entity.pdbx_description
1 polymer ?
#
loop_
_entity_poly.entity_id
_entity_poly.type
_entity_poly.pdbx_seq_one_letter_code
_entity_poly.pdbx_strand_id
1 'polypeptide(L)'
;MKNIRHIFFDLDNTLWDHRKNAKLTLEKLFEKYQIQEKFQIKFEDFHTKYDKINEHLWELIRDEKIDKEYLRKHRFYDTFLHFDVDDFELAQIFEHQFLDEIIAYNELIKGSIEILEYLKSKNYTIHILSNGFHEVTHRKIDGSGIRKYVDTVTSADDVNVRKPNPRIFEYALNQAKATKPESLLIGDDWIADVKGAQNFGIEVIFFDVLKENISEEDLIVIQKLEEIRNYL
;
A
#
# COMPACT_ATOMS: atom_id res chain seq x y z
N MET A 1 -16.49 -5.39 -18.79
CA MET A 1 -15.33 -6.26 -18.48
C MET A 1 -15.63 -7.72 -18.82
N LYS A 2 -15.80 -8.06 -20.13
CA LYS A 2 -16.33 -9.40 -20.51
C LYS A 2 -15.35 -10.57 -20.44
N ASN A 3 -14.02 -10.31 -20.34
CA ASN A 3 -13.01 -11.37 -20.41
C ASN A 3 -12.12 -11.45 -19.17
N ILE A 4 -12.39 -10.67 -18.13
CA ILE A 4 -11.54 -10.64 -16.93
C ILE A 4 -11.64 -11.95 -16.18
N ARG A 5 -10.48 -12.50 -15.80
CA ARG A 5 -10.31 -13.72 -15.00
C ARG A 5 -9.34 -13.53 -13.84
N HIS A 6 -8.38 -12.61 -14.00
CA HIS A 6 -7.30 -12.33 -13.07
C HIS A 6 -7.49 -10.93 -12.48
N ILE A 7 -7.70 -10.87 -11.18
CA ILE A 7 -7.86 -9.61 -10.44
C ILE A 7 -6.59 -9.36 -9.62
N PHE A 8 -5.89 -8.31 -9.96
CA PHE A 8 -4.75 -7.83 -9.20
C PHE A 8 -5.21 -6.73 -8.27
N PHE A 9 -4.97 -6.88 -6.99
CA PHE A 9 -5.20 -5.83 -6.01
C PHE A 9 -3.86 -5.21 -5.60
N ASP A 10 -3.82 -3.88 -5.51
CA ASP A 10 -2.89 -3.26 -4.59
C ASP A 10 -3.22 -3.67 -3.16
N LEU A 11 -2.27 -3.54 -2.24
CA LEU A 11 -2.47 -3.99 -0.86
C LEU A 11 -2.76 -2.81 0.08
N ASP A 12 -1.83 -1.84 0.15
CA ASP A 12 -1.84 -0.78 1.14
C ASP A 12 -2.87 0.30 0.79
N ASN A 13 -3.82 0.56 1.70
CA ASN A 13 -4.99 1.41 1.51
C ASN A 13 -6.01 0.93 0.45
N THR A 14 -5.78 -0.24 -0.14
CA THR A 14 -6.76 -0.88 -1.03
C THR A 14 -7.46 -2.04 -0.31
N LEU A 15 -6.74 -3.03 0.19
CA LEU A 15 -7.27 -4.12 1.02
C LEU A 15 -6.88 -3.99 2.48
N TRP A 16 -5.66 -3.56 2.75
CA TRP A 16 -5.08 -3.40 4.08
C TRP A 16 -5.04 -1.91 4.44
N ASP A 17 -5.64 -1.53 5.57
CA ASP A 17 -5.76 -0.13 5.99
C ASP A 17 -4.42 0.39 6.55
N HIS A 18 -3.50 0.74 5.63
CA HIS A 18 -2.17 1.21 6.00
C HIS A 18 -2.23 2.46 6.88
N ARG A 19 -3.07 3.43 6.52
CA ARG A 19 -3.19 4.70 7.28
C ARG A 19 -3.60 4.45 8.73
N LYS A 20 -4.63 3.63 8.93
CA LYS A 20 -5.11 3.29 10.29
C LYS A 20 -4.07 2.51 11.08
N ASN A 21 -3.50 1.46 10.49
CA ASN A 21 -2.51 0.61 11.16
C ASN A 21 -1.22 1.37 11.48
N ALA A 22 -0.77 2.24 10.57
CA ALA A 22 0.39 3.11 10.79
C ALA A 22 0.14 4.08 11.94
N LYS A 23 -1.02 4.75 11.96
CA LYS A 23 -1.37 5.68 13.03
C LYS A 23 -1.40 5.00 14.39
N LEU A 24 -2.07 3.86 14.52
CA LEU A 24 -2.14 3.10 15.77
C LEU A 24 -0.75 2.66 16.25
N THR A 25 0.12 2.26 15.32
CA THR A 25 1.50 1.87 15.62
C THR A 25 2.31 3.07 16.12
N LEU A 26 2.17 4.22 15.43
CA LEU A 26 2.86 5.44 15.82
C LEU A 26 2.40 5.96 17.17
N GLU A 27 1.09 5.94 17.48
CA GLU A 27 0.56 6.30 18.80
C GLU A 27 1.22 5.45 19.89
N LYS A 28 1.24 4.12 19.70
CA LYS A 28 1.87 3.18 20.64
C LYS A 28 3.36 3.48 20.85
N LEU A 29 4.12 3.72 19.78
CA LEU A 29 5.55 4.04 19.89
C LEU A 29 5.77 5.41 20.55
N PHE A 30 4.96 6.39 20.18
CA PHE A 30 5.02 7.74 20.72
C PHE A 30 4.83 7.75 22.25
N GLU A 31 3.82 7.02 22.76
CA GLU A 31 3.57 6.82 24.18
C GLU A 31 4.71 6.02 24.86
N LYS A 32 5.12 4.89 24.27
CA LYS A 32 6.15 4.01 24.79
C LYS A 32 7.47 4.74 25.05
N TYR A 33 7.84 5.64 24.15
CA TYR A 33 9.07 6.41 24.26
C TYR A 33 8.89 7.77 24.95
N GLN A 34 7.66 8.07 25.41
CA GLN A 34 7.34 9.30 26.13
C GLN A 34 7.75 10.55 25.34
N ILE A 35 7.44 10.58 24.03
CA ILE A 35 7.89 11.64 23.13
C ILE A 35 7.30 12.99 23.53
N GLN A 36 6.03 13.03 23.94
CA GLN A 36 5.40 14.26 24.38
C GLN A 36 6.09 14.85 25.61
N GLU A 37 6.40 14.01 26.60
CA GLU A 37 6.99 14.44 27.87
C GLU A 37 8.46 14.88 27.68
N LYS A 38 9.21 14.14 26.85
CA LYS A 38 10.64 14.41 26.65
C LYS A 38 10.90 15.62 25.76
N PHE A 39 10.10 15.78 24.70
CA PHE A 39 10.37 16.75 23.65
C PHE A 39 9.25 17.79 23.50
N GLN A 40 8.17 17.70 24.27
CA GLN A 40 7.00 18.60 24.21
C GLN A 40 6.31 18.62 22.84
N ILE A 41 6.39 17.52 22.11
CA ILE A 41 5.74 17.32 20.80
C ILE A 41 4.36 16.69 21.05
N LYS A 42 3.31 17.21 20.40
CA LYS A 42 2.00 16.58 20.41
C LYS A 42 1.93 15.48 19.33
N PHE A 43 1.22 14.40 19.62
CA PHE A 43 1.11 13.28 18.68
C PHE A 43 0.54 13.70 17.33
N GLU A 44 -0.52 14.51 17.31
CA GLU A 44 -1.17 14.96 16.07
C GLU A 44 -0.22 15.76 15.17
N ASP A 45 0.63 16.60 15.77
CA ASP A 45 1.63 17.38 15.02
C ASP A 45 2.71 16.46 14.45
N PHE A 46 3.19 15.51 15.27
CA PHE A 46 4.16 14.50 14.86
C PHE A 46 3.62 13.63 13.72
N HIS A 47 2.41 13.08 13.87
CA HIS A 47 1.76 12.24 12.87
C HIS A 47 1.56 12.99 11.55
N THR A 48 1.02 14.21 11.60
CA THR A 48 0.83 15.05 10.41
C THR A 48 2.15 15.29 9.67
N LYS A 49 3.23 15.51 10.41
CA LYS A 49 4.55 15.72 9.79
C LYS A 49 5.15 14.45 9.23
N TYR A 50 5.03 13.36 9.98
CA TYR A 50 5.46 12.03 9.53
C TYR A 50 4.77 11.65 8.22
N ASP A 51 3.45 11.81 8.12
CA ASP A 51 2.70 11.46 6.90
C ASP A 51 3.26 12.20 5.68
N LYS A 52 3.46 13.51 5.77
CA LYS A 52 4.00 14.32 4.67
C LYS A 52 5.41 13.90 4.25
N ILE A 53 6.29 13.61 5.22
CA ILE A 53 7.65 13.17 4.94
C ILE A 53 7.63 11.76 4.33
N ASN A 54 6.85 10.86 4.91
CA ASN A 54 6.74 9.49 4.45
C ASN A 54 6.16 9.42 3.03
N GLU A 55 5.09 10.16 2.72
CA GLU A 55 4.53 10.27 1.36
C GLU A 55 5.58 10.77 0.38
N HIS A 56 6.27 11.87 0.70
CA HIS A 56 7.33 12.41 -0.16
C HIS A 56 8.47 11.40 -0.40
N LEU A 57 8.92 10.69 0.62
CA LEU A 57 9.95 9.65 0.45
C LEU A 57 9.47 8.47 -0.40
N TRP A 58 8.18 8.10 -0.29
CA TRP A 58 7.60 7.09 -1.16
C TRP A 58 7.47 7.55 -2.62
N GLU A 59 7.21 8.83 -2.88
CA GLU A 59 7.29 9.42 -4.23
C GLU A 59 8.71 9.32 -4.79
N LEU A 60 9.72 9.70 -3.98
CA LEU A 60 11.12 9.65 -4.41
C LEU A 60 11.60 8.22 -4.71
N ILE A 61 11.20 7.22 -3.91
CA ILE A 61 11.58 5.83 -4.16
C ILE A 61 10.82 5.25 -5.36
N ARG A 62 9.54 5.63 -5.58
CA ARG A 62 8.77 5.30 -6.77
C ARG A 62 9.45 5.84 -8.03
N ASP A 63 9.94 7.08 -7.97
CA ASP A 63 10.62 7.76 -9.06
C ASP A 63 12.10 7.36 -9.21
N GLU A 64 12.56 6.34 -8.48
CA GLU A 64 13.94 5.81 -8.47
C GLU A 64 15.01 6.86 -8.09
N LYS A 65 14.64 7.93 -7.36
CA LYS A 65 15.54 9.00 -6.90
C LYS A 65 16.27 8.65 -5.60
N ILE A 66 15.69 7.76 -4.80
CA ILE A 66 16.28 7.21 -3.56
C ILE A 66 16.06 5.71 -3.52
N ASP A 67 16.83 5.02 -2.70
CA ASP A 67 16.66 3.59 -2.42
C ASP A 67 15.90 3.32 -1.11
N LYS A 68 15.63 2.04 -0.86
CA LYS A 68 14.98 1.54 0.35
C LYS A 68 15.73 1.91 1.62
N GLU A 69 17.05 1.89 1.58
CA GLU A 69 17.90 2.19 2.74
C GLU A 69 17.79 3.66 3.12
N TYR A 70 17.82 4.56 2.14
CA TYR A 70 17.60 5.99 2.35
C TYR A 70 16.24 6.26 2.96
N LEU A 71 15.14 5.73 2.40
CA LEU A 71 13.80 5.89 2.93
C LEU A 71 13.72 5.46 4.40
N ARG A 72 14.24 4.27 4.71
CA ARG A 72 14.21 3.72 6.08
C ARG A 72 15.03 4.53 7.08
N LYS A 73 16.14 5.11 6.65
CA LYS A 73 16.95 5.97 7.50
C LYS A 73 16.31 7.32 7.77
N HIS A 74 15.60 7.87 6.80
CA HIS A 74 15.19 9.28 6.82
C HIS A 74 13.76 9.51 7.29
N ARG A 75 12.80 8.59 7.07
CA ARG A 75 11.40 8.94 7.37
C ARG A 75 11.14 9.34 8.82
N PHE A 76 11.73 8.66 9.79
CA PHE A 76 11.61 9.06 11.20
C PHE A 76 12.64 10.13 11.58
N TYR A 77 13.85 10.03 11.07
CA TYR A 77 14.90 11.00 11.38
C TYR A 77 14.53 12.41 10.93
N ASP A 78 14.08 12.57 9.69
CA ASP A 78 13.65 13.87 9.17
C ASP A 78 12.38 14.37 9.88
N THR A 79 11.52 13.45 10.36
CA THR A 79 10.36 13.81 11.18
C THR A 79 10.80 14.37 12.53
N PHE A 80 11.72 13.73 13.23
CA PHE A 80 12.25 14.23 14.50
C PHE A 80 13.03 15.53 14.34
N LEU A 81 13.87 15.63 13.29
CA LEU A 81 14.59 16.88 12.98
C LEU A 81 13.67 18.07 12.76
N HIS A 82 12.47 17.87 12.21
CA HIS A 82 11.49 18.94 12.05
C HIS A 82 11.08 19.56 13.37
N PHE A 83 11.17 18.83 14.47
CA PHE A 83 10.87 19.27 15.84
C PHE A 83 12.13 19.59 16.64
N ASP A 84 13.25 19.88 15.97
CA ASP A 84 14.55 20.17 16.58
C ASP A 84 15.10 19.02 17.46
N VAL A 85 14.68 17.79 17.20
CA VAL A 85 15.19 16.56 17.86
C VAL A 85 16.19 15.89 16.95
N ASP A 86 17.47 16.16 17.14
CA ASP A 86 18.59 15.52 16.42
C ASP A 86 19.04 14.24 17.14
N ASP A 87 18.22 13.20 17.04
CA ASP A 87 18.48 11.89 17.67
C ASP A 87 18.28 10.77 16.62
N PHE A 88 19.36 10.47 15.92
CA PHE A 88 19.36 9.42 14.87
C PHE A 88 19.12 8.02 15.47
N GLU A 89 19.62 7.75 16.68
CA GLU A 89 19.43 6.44 17.32
C GLU A 89 17.94 6.21 17.64
N LEU A 90 17.27 7.20 18.22
CA LEU A 90 15.82 7.16 18.48
C LEU A 90 15.03 6.95 17.17
N ALA A 91 15.41 7.65 16.10
CA ALA A 91 14.76 7.50 14.80
C ALA A 91 14.91 6.07 14.24
N GLN A 92 16.08 5.44 14.38
CA GLN A 92 16.28 4.06 13.94
C GLN A 92 15.51 3.06 14.81
N ILE A 93 15.41 3.30 16.12
CA ILE A 93 14.55 2.51 17.01
C ILE A 93 13.08 2.59 16.56
N PHE A 94 12.58 3.79 16.22
CA PHE A 94 11.23 3.96 15.67
C PHE A 94 11.06 3.19 14.38
N GLU A 95 12.01 3.26 13.44
CA GLU A 95 11.98 2.54 12.17
C GLU A 95 11.85 1.03 12.36
N HIS A 96 12.71 0.43 13.18
CA HIS A 96 12.70 -1.00 13.43
C HIS A 96 11.41 -1.45 14.09
N GLN A 97 10.99 -0.76 15.16
CA GLN A 97 9.79 -1.14 15.88
C GLN A 97 8.53 -0.87 15.09
N PHE A 98 8.48 0.20 14.29
CA PHE A 98 7.35 0.46 13.41
C PHE A 98 7.11 -0.69 12.43
N LEU A 99 8.17 -1.19 11.78
CA LEU A 99 8.06 -2.31 10.83
C LEU A 99 7.65 -3.63 11.52
N ASP A 100 8.06 -3.82 12.77
CA ASP A 100 7.71 -5.02 13.52
C ASP A 100 6.30 -4.96 14.11
N GLU A 101 5.84 -3.78 14.51
CA GLU A 101 4.58 -3.62 15.23
C GLU A 101 3.39 -3.26 14.32
N ILE A 102 3.63 -2.68 13.13
CA ILE A 102 2.54 -2.26 12.24
C ILE A 102 1.63 -3.42 11.82
N ILE A 103 2.18 -4.63 11.78
CA ILE A 103 1.43 -5.85 11.46
C ILE A 103 0.64 -6.42 12.65
N ALA A 104 0.79 -5.86 13.86
CA ALA A 104 0.06 -6.35 15.02
C ALA A 104 -1.43 -5.96 14.97
N TYR A 105 -1.76 -4.86 14.33
CA TYR A 105 -3.14 -4.38 14.21
C TYR A 105 -3.91 -5.05 13.07
N ASN A 106 -3.29 -5.24 11.90
CA ASN A 106 -3.84 -5.94 10.73
C ASN A 106 -5.28 -5.54 10.33
N GLU A 107 -5.66 -4.28 10.58
CA GLU A 107 -6.95 -3.75 10.16
C GLU A 107 -7.05 -3.74 8.64
N LEU A 108 -8.16 -4.23 8.11
CA LEU A 108 -8.47 -4.23 6.69
C LEU A 108 -9.39 -3.05 6.33
N ILE A 109 -9.31 -2.61 5.10
CA ILE A 109 -10.32 -1.72 4.50
C ILE A 109 -11.67 -2.43 4.57
N LYS A 110 -12.70 -1.67 4.95
CA LYS A 110 -14.07 -2.21 5.08
C LYS A 110 -14.54 -2.85 3.76
N GLY A 111 -14.99 -4.10 3.84
CA GLY A 111 -15.47 -4.84 2.68
C GLY A 111 -14.40 -5.71 2.00
N SER A 112 -13.14 -5.70 2.50
CA SER A 112 -12.06 -6.49 1.89
C SER A 112 -12.33 -7.99 1.90
N ILE A 113 -12.72 -8.55 3.02
CA ILE A 113 -13.03 -9.99 3.11
C ILE A 113 -14.22 -10.34 2.21
N GLU A 114 -15.28 -9.57 2.31
CA GLU A 114 -16.53 -9.79 1.58
C GLU A 114 -16.35 -9.72 0.06
N ILE A 115 -15.47 -8.83 -0.43
CA ILE A 115 -15.20 -8.76 -1.86
C ILE A 115 -14.30 -9.89 -2.33
N LEU A 116 -13.29 -10.27 -1.54
CA LEU A 116 -12.43 -11.41 -1.86
C LEU A 116 -13.22 -12.71 -1.91
N GLU A 117 -14.12 -12.96 -0.95
CA GLU A 117 -15.02 -14.11 -0.94
C GLU A 117 -15.95 -14.11 -2.17
N TYR A 118 -16.56 -12.97 -2.48
CA TYR A 118 -17.41 -12.83 -3.66
C TYR A 118 -16.64 -13.18 -4.93
N LEU A 119 -15.46 -12.60 -5.15
CA LEU A 119 -14.66 -12.84 -6.35
C LEU A 119 -14.23 -14.31 -6.46
N LYS A 120 -13.82 -14.96 -5.36
CA LYS A 120 -13.52 -16.40 -5.34
C LYS A 120 -14.77 -17.24 -5.68
N SER A 121 -15.95 -16.85 -5.19
CA SER A 121 -17.21 -17.54 -5.51
C SER A 121 -17.60 -17.44 -7.00
N LYS A 122 -17.08 -16.43 -7.71
CA LYS A 122 -17.24 -16.23 -9.15
C LYS A 122 -16.11 -16.83 -9.98
N ASN A 123 -15.20 -17.59 -9.33
CA ASN A 123 -14.03 -18.24 -9.94
C ASN A 123 -12.97 -17.28 -10.50
N TYR A 124 -12.88 -16.05 -9.99
CA TYR A 124 -11.75 -15.18 -10.28
C TYR A 124 -10.48 -15.67 -9.57
N THR A 125 -9.35 -15.52 -10.24
CA THR A 125 -8.02 -15.71 -9.65
C THR A 125 -7.55 -14.37 -9.08
N ILE A 126 -7.12 -14.35 -7.82
CA ILE A 126 -6.81 -13.09 -7.10
C ILE A 126 -5.32 -13.00 -6.82
N HIS A 127 -4.74 -11.87 -7.13
CA HIS A 127 -3.32 -11.59 -7.01
C HIS A 127 -3.09 -10.29 -6.24
N ILE A 128 -1.97 -10.21 -5.51
CA ILE A 128 -1.50 -8.96 -4.93
C ILE A 128 -0.35 -8.40 -5.75
N LEU A 129 -0.38 -7.09 -6.03
CA LEU A 129 0.65 -6.34 -6.72
C LEU A 129 0.97 -5.06 -5.94
N SER A 130 2.01 -5.11 -5.10
CA SER A 130 2.32 -4.06 -4.11
C SER A 130 3.69 -3.40 -4.36
N ASN A 131 3.76 -2.09 -4.10
CA ASN A 131 5.02 -1.34 -4.04
C ASN A 131 5.77 -1.53 -2.71
N GLY A 132 5.17 -2.25 -1.78
CA GLY A 132 5.75 -2.54 -0.47
C GLY A 132 6.97 -3.47 -0.52
N PHE A 133 7.66 -3.55 0.62
CA PHE A 133 8.79 -4.47 0.80
C PHE A 133 8.29 -5.91 0.93
N HIS A 134 9.02 -6.85 0.34
CA HIS A 134 8.63 -8.27 0.27
C HIS A 134 8.17 -8.83 1.62
N GLU A 135 9.04 -8.75 2.63
CA GLU A 135 8.77 -9.31 3.95
C GLU A 135 7.54 -8.69 4.61
N VAL A 136 7.42 -7.36 4.57
CA VAL A 136 6.28 -6.64 5.18
C VAL A 136 4.98 -6.97 4.46
N THR A 137 4.99 -7.02 3.13
CA THR A 137 3.84 -7.39 2.30
C THR A 137 3.32 -8.78 2.66
N HIS A 138 4.19 -9.78 2.75
CA HIS A 138 3.80 -11.14 3.13
C HIS A 138 3.24 -11.21 4.56
N ARG A 139 3.90 -10.55 5.53
CA ARG A 139 3.43 -10.50 6.92
C ARG A 139 2.05 -9.85 7.04
N LYS A 140 1.76 -8.78 6.28
CA LYS A 140 0.43 -8.15 6.23
C LYS A 140 -0.64 -9.12 5.71
N ILE A 141 -0.36 -9.82 4.60
CA ILE A 141 -1.28 -10.77 3.98
C ILE A 141 -1.56 -11.95 4.91
N ASP A 142 -0.54 -12.48 5.58
CA ASP A 142 -0.66 -13.60 6.50
C ASP A 142 -1.40 -13.21 7.78
N GLY A 143 -1.00 -12.09 8.40
CA GLY A 143 -1.56 -11.61 9.66
C GLY A 143 -3.01 -11.14 9.55
N SER A 144 -3.41 -10.60 8.40
CA SER A 144 -4.80 -10.16 8.15
C SER A 144 -5.75 -11.29 7.75
N GLY A 145 -5.23 -12.49 7.52
CA GLY A 145 -6.03 -13.67 7.16
C GLY A 145 -6.54 -13.68 5.71
N ILE A 146 -6.07 -12.76 4.85
CA ILE A 146 -6.46 -12.74 3.43
C ILE A 146 -5.68 -13.75 2.58
N ARG A 147 -4.61 -14.36 3.09
CA ARG A 147 -3.76 -15.32 2.36
C ARG A 147 -4.55 -16.42 1.64
N LYS A 148 -5.59 -16.93 2.26
CA LYS A 148 -6.43 -18.02 1.71
C LYS A 148 -7.16 -17.66 0.41
N TYR A 149 -7.29 -16.37 0.10
CA TYR A 149 -7.92 -15.89 -1.14
C TYR A 149 -6.91 -15.58 -2.25
N VAL A 150 -5.62 -15.43 -1.90
CA VAL A 150 -4.58 -14.90 -2.79
C VAL A 150 -3.81 -16.03 -3.46
N ASP A 151 -3.81 -16.03 -4.78
CA ASP A 151 -3.13 -17.04 -5.60
C ASP A 151 -1.64 -16.68 -5.82
N THR A 152 -1.30 -15.42 -6.11
CA THR A 152 0.10 -14.95 -6.20
C THR A 152 0.30 -13.60 -5.51
N VAL A 153 1.52 -13.34 -5.08
CA VAL A 153 1.94 -12.06 -4.51
C VAL A 153 3.17 -11.58 -5.27
N THR A 154 3.12 -10.35 -5.74
CA THR A 154 4.26 -9.65 -6.33
C THR A 154 4.51 -8.38 -5.54
N SER A 155 5.70 -8.23 -5.00
CA SER A 155 6.19 -7.04 -4.33
C SER A 155 7.26 -6.33 -5.17
N ALA A 156 7.53 -5.06 -4.85
CA ALA A 156 8.57 -4.31 -5.54
C ALA A 156 9.95 -4.96 -5.40
N ASP A 157 10.25 -5.57 -4.26
CA ASP A 157 11.55 -6.22 -4.00
C ASP A 157 11.77 -7.47 -4.88
N ASP A 158 10.69 -8.11 -5.39
CA ASP A 158 10.81 -9.29 -6.26
C ASP A 158 11.42 -8.94 -7.64
N VAL A 159 11.28 -7.68 -8.05
CA VAL A 159 11.69 -7.20 -9.40
C VAL A 159 12.68 -6.04 -9.32
N ASN A 160 12.92 -5.49 -8.14
CA ASN A 160 13.70 -4.29 -7.86
C ASN A 160 13.20 -3.04 -8.63
N VAL A 161 11.92 -2.98 -8.94
CA VAL A 161 11.23 -1.81 -9.50
C VAL A 161 9.83 -1.71 -8.88
N ARG A 162 9.23 -0.53 -8.98
CA ARG A 162 7.90 -0.23 -8.41
C ARG A 162 6.91 0.17 -9.49
N LYS A 163 5.61 -0.04 -9.24
CA LYS A 163 4.57 0.63 -10.04
C LYS A 163 4.85 2.14 -10.04
N PRO A 164 4.78 2.86 -11.17
CA PRO A 164 4.20 2.46 -12.45
C PRO A 164 5.17 1.82 -13.45
N ASN A 165 6.37 1.39 -13.06
CA ASN A 165 7.32 0.76 -13.98
C ASN A 165 6.71 -0.50 -14.62
N PRO A 166 6.69 -0.63 -15.97
CA PRO A 166 6.02 -1.74 -16.65
C PRO A 166 6.57 -3.12 -16.31
N ARG A 167 7.83 -3.22 -15.87
CA ARG A 167 8.46 -4.50 -15.52
C ARG A 167 7.78 -5.21 -14.35
N ILE A 168 7.24 -4.48 -13.37
CA ILE A 168 6.54 -5.11 -12.24
C ILE A 168 5.21 -5.72 -12.68
N PHE A 169 4.48 -5.06 -13.59
CA PHE A 169 3.25 -5.59 -14.16
C PHE A 169 3.52 -6.84 -15.03
N GLU A 170 4.55 -6.78 -15.86
CA GLU A 170 4.95 -7.92 -16.69
C GLU A 170 5.31 -9.13 -15.83
N TYR A 171 6.10 -8.92 -14.77
CA TYR A 171 6.45 -9.98 -13.83
C TYR A 171 5.20 -10.55 -13.14
N ALA A 172 4.28 -9.70 -12.66
CA ALA A 172 3.05 -10.12 -11.99
C ALA A 172 2.16 -10.97 -12.94
N LEU A 173 1.99 -10.54 -14.20
CA LEU A 173 1.25 -11.33 -15.20
C LEU A 173 1.90 -12.70 -15.47
N ASN A 174 3.22 -12.73 -15.57
CA ASN A 174 3.96 -13.99 -15.77
C ASN A 174 3.80 -14.95 -14.59
N GLN A 175 3.89 -14.46 -13.35
CA GLN A 175 3.64 -15.24 -12.13
C GLN A 175 2.21 -15.79 -12.08
N ALA A 176 1.24 -14.98 -12.46
CA ALA A 176 -0.17 -15.34 -12.51
C ALA A 176 -0.53 -16.22 -13.70
N LYS A 177 0.36 -16.39 -14.69
CA LYS A 177 0.07 -17.00 -16.01
C LYS A 177 -1.11 -16.32 -16.70
N ALA A 178 -1.22 -15.01 -16.53
CA ALA A 178 -2.30 -14.16 -17.03
C ALA A 178 -1.88 -13.39 -18.28
N THR A 179 -2.87 -13.00 -19.07
CA THR A 179 -2.68 -12.09 -20.22
C THR A 179 -3.30 -10.72 -19.94
N LYS A 180 -2.82 -9.68 -20.64
CA LYS A 180 -3.36 -8.32 -20.45
C LYS A 180 -4.89 -8.24 -20.60
N PRO A 181 -5.52 -8.81 -21.66
CA PRO A 181 -6.96 -8.73 -21.87
C PRO A 181 -7.81 -9.45 -20.82
N GLU A 182 -7.20 -10.32 -20.01
CA GLU A 182 -7.87 -11.09 -18.95
C GLU A 182 -7.61 -10.52 -17.55
N SER A 183 -6.85 -9.43 -17.47
CA SER A 183 -6.34 -8.87 -16.21
C SER A 183 -6.95 -7.50 -15.90
N LEU A 184 -7.28 -7.32 -14.63
CA LEU A 184 -7.78 -6.07 -14.06
C LEU A 184 -6.96 -5.74 -12.82
N LEU A 185 -6.48 -4.50 -12.71
CA LEU A 185 -5.91 -3.96 -11.48
C LEU A 185 -6.96 -3.15 -10.71
N ILE A 186 -6.94 -3.25 -9.38
CA ILE A 186 -7.73 -2.41 -8.47
C ILE A 186 -6.77 -1.82 -7.45
N GLY A 187 -6.69 -0.50 -7.36
CA GLY A 187 -5.77 0.18 -6.45
C GLY A 187 -6.15 1.63 -6.19
N ASP A 188 -5.52 2.23 -5.15
CA ASP A 188 -5.82 3.58 -4.66
C ASP A 188 -4.80 4.65 -5.08
N ASP A 189 -3.63 4.25 -5.60
CA ASP A 189 -2.61 5.20 -6.04
C ASP A 189 -2.81 5.60 -7.50
N TRP A 190 -3.07 6.91 -7.71
CA TRP A 190 -3.32 7.45 -9.04
C TRP A 190 -2.15 7.22 -10.02
N ILE A 191 -0.92 7.42 -9.57
CA ILE A 191 0.27 7.28 -10.43
C ILE A 191 0.69 5.83 -10.56
N ALA A 192 0.82 5.14 -9.43
CA ALA A 192 1.33 3.77 -9.42
C ALA A 192 0.34 2.78 -10.02
N ASP A 193 -0.93 2.86 -9.64
CA ASP A 193 -1.94 1.89 -10.05
C ASP A 193 -2.66 2.33 -11.33
N VAL A 194 -3.29 3.51 -11.33
CA VAL A 194 -4.14 3.91 -12.45
C VAL A 194 -3.29 4.18 -13.68
N LYS A 195 -2.36 5.13 -13.59
CA LYS A 195 -1.50 5.46 -14.74
C LYS A 195 -0.55 4.33 -15.10
N GLY A 196 -0.08 3.57 -14.10
CA GLY A 196 0.74 2.38 -14.33
C GLY A 196 0.02 1.32 -15.14
N ALA A 197 -1.19 0.95 -14.75
CA ALA A 197 -2.01 -0.05 -15.45
C ALA A 197 -2.41 0.41 -16.86
N GLN A 198 -2.90 1.65 -16.99
CA GLN A 198 -3.26 2.24 -18.29
C GLN A 198 -2.08 2.23 -19.27
N ASN A 199 -0.91 2.71 -18.84
CA ASN A 199 0.29 2.75 -19.68
C ASN A 199 0.81 1.35 -20.02
N PHE A 200 0.64 0.39 -19.12
CA PHE A 200 0.99 -1.01 -19.38
C PHE A 200 -0.03 -1.70 -20.30
N GLY A 201 -1.27 -1.24 -20.34
CA GLY A 201 -2.36 -1.74 -21.19
C GLY A 201 -3.15 -2.89 -20.56
N ILE A 202 -3.44 -2.80 -19.26
CA ILE A 202 -4.42 -3.62 -18.55
C ILE A 202 -5.57 -2.73 -18.05
N GLU A 203 -6.73 -3.35 -17.87
CA GLU A 203 -7.90 -2.68 -17.28
C GLU A 203 -7.60 -2.25 -15.84
N VAL A 204 -8.20 -1.14 -15.40
CA VAL A 204 -8.04 -0.65 -14.03
C VAL A 204 -9.33 -0.11 -13.46
N ILE A 205 -9.57 -0.35 -12.17
CA ILE A 205 -10.57 0.33 -11.35
C ILE A 205 -9.80 1.16 -10.32
N PHE A 206 -10.08 2.45 -10.29
CA PHE A 206 -9.53 3.34 -9.27
C PHE A 206 -10.38 3.26 -8.00
N PHE A 207 -9.73 2.93 -6.88
CA PHE A 207 -10.35 2.96 -5.56
C PHE A 207 -10.05 4.30 -4.90
N ASP A 208 -10.93 5.28 -5.09
CA ASP A 208 -10.83 6.63 -4.51
C ASP A 208 -11.23 6.61 -3.02
N VAL A 209 -10.40 5.96 -2.20
CA VAL A 209 -10.61 5.82 -0.75
C VAL A 209 -10.59 7.16 -0.02
N LEU A 210 -9.86 8.14 -0.52
CA LEU A 210 -9.75 9.49 0.05
C LEU A 210 -10.86 10.43 -0.42
N LYS A 211 -11.65 10.03 -1.41
CA LYS A 211 -12.71 10.84 -2.03
C LYS A 211 -12.18 12.16 -2.60
N GLU A 212 -11.03 12.08 -3.26
CA GLU A 212 -10.42 13.22 -3.95
C GLU A 212 -11.21 13.65 -5.18
N ASN A 213 -12.19 12.82 -5.59
CA ASN A 213 -13.06 13.04 -6.74
C ASN A 213 -12.27 13.20 -8.05
N ILE A 214 -11.14 12.51 -8.16
CA ILE A 214 -10.38 12.43 -9.40
C ILE A 214 -11.20 11.60 -10.39
N SER A 215 -11.41 12.13 -11.57
CA SER A 215 -12.12 11.42 -12.63
C SER A 215 -11.41 11.60 -13.97
N GLU A 216 -11.47 10.58 -14.78
CA GLU A 216 -10.96 10.56 -16.15
C GLU A 216 -12.00 9.87 -17.04
N GLU A 217 -12.10 10.27 -18.31
CA GLU A 217 -13.04 9.66 -19.26
C GLU A 217 -12.79 8.15 -19.35
N ASP A 218 -13.86 7.35 -19.31
CA ASP A 218 -13.86 5.89 -19.33
C ASP A 218 -13.21 5.18 -18.11
N LEU A 219 -12.71 5.90 -17.10
CA LEU A 219 -12.19 5.30 -15.90
C LEU A 219 -13.30 4.93 -14.91
N ILE A 220 -13.31 3.68 -14.48
CA ILE A 220 -14.20 3.26 -13.39
C ILE A 220 -13.57 3.70 -12.07
N VAL A 221 -14.33 4.51 -11.32
CA VAL A 221 -13.96 4.98 -9.98
C VAL A 221 -14.95 4.44 -8.97
N ILE A 222 -14.45 3.86 -7.90
CA ILE A 222 -15.25 3.37 -6.78
C ILE A 222 -14.78 4.00 -5.48
N GLN A 223 -15.66 4.15 -4.50
CA GLN A 223 -15.34 4.66 -3.16
C GLN A 223 -15.55 3.60 -2.06
N LYS A 224 -16.09 2.44 -2.45
CA LYS A 224 -16.27 1.28 -1.56
C LYS A 224 -15.96 0.01 -2.35
N LEU A 225 -15.27 -0.93 -1.73
CA LEU A 225 -14.93 -2.20 -2.34
C LEU A 225 -16.14 -3.03 -2.81
N GLU A 226 -17.27 -2.89 -2.12
CA GLU A 226 -18.51 -3.57 -2.50
C GLU A 226 -19.02 -3.20 -3.90
N GLU A 227 -18.68 -2.00 -4.39
CA GLU A 227 -19.07 -1.50 -5.71
C GLU A 227 -18.43 -2.29 -6.87
N ILE A 228 -17.33 -3.01 -6.61
CA ILE A 228 -16.69 -3.92 -7.58
C ILE A 228 -17.70 -4.92 -8.14
N ARG A 229 -18.69 -5.34 -7.33
CA ARG A 229 -19.76 -6.29 -7.75
C ARG A 229 -20.61 -5.79 -8.91
N ASN A 230 -20.61 -4.48 -9.19
CA ASN A 230 -21.36 -3.92 -10.30
C ASN A 230 -20.66 -4.15 -11.66
N TYR A 231 -19.39 -4.55 -11.62
CA TYR A 231 -18.54 -4.68 -12.81
C TYR A 231 -18.05 -6.12 -13.06
N LEU A 232 -18.07 -6.97 -11.99
CA LEU A 232 -17.54 -8.34 -11.99
C LEU A 232 -18.55 -9.37 -11.48
#